data_abaee374025c111f5a330ec2e4e5b722
#
_entry.id   abaee374025c111f5a330ec2e4e5b722
#
_cell.length_a   1.000
_cell.length_b   1.000
_cell.length_c   1.000
_cell.angle_alpha   90.00
_cell.angle_beta   90.00
_cell.angle_gamma   90.00
#
_symmetry.space_group_name_H-M   'P 1'
#
loop_
_entity.id
_entity.type
_entity.pdbx_description
1 polymer ?
#
loop_
_entity_poly.entity_id
_entity_poly.type
_entity_poly.pdbx_seq_one_letter_code
_entity_poly.pdbx_strand_id
1 'polypeptide(L)'
;KLLQNFQPSEVLIPKQSKGDFRESFGDDYHSFYLEDWIYKEDYAFETLTNHFQTNSLKGFGIEELADGIIASGAILYYLSETQHNKIQHITNISRIAEDAYVWMDRFTIRNLELYHSYNPNAVTLLDVIDKTLSPMGGRLLKRWLALPLKDANKIRSRHEVVTYLKENQEI
;
A
#
# COMPACT_ATOMS: atom_id res chain seq x y z
N LYS A 1 0.63 2.41 12.56
CA LYS A 1 1.27 3.45 11.70
C LYS A 1 0.77 3.34 10.25
N LEU A 2 1.00 2.22 9.52
CA LEU A 2 0.64 2.10 8.09
C LEU A 2 -0.86 2.31 7.83
N LEU A 3 -1.75 1.68 8.60
CA LEU A 3 -3.20 1.87 8.46
C LEU A 3 -3.61 3.34 8.59
N GLN A 4 -2.99 4.06 9.52
CA GLN A 4 -3.28 5.48 9.75
C GLN A 4 -2.73 6.39 8.64
N ASN A 5 -1.58 6.02 8.05
CA ASN A 5 -0.94 6.81 7.00
C ASN A 5 -1.55 6.58 5.63
N PHE A 6 -1.88 5.34 5.30
CA PHE A 6 -2.44 5.01 3.98
C PHE A 6 -3.94 5.12 3.89
N GLN A 7 -4.65 5.01 5.03
CA GLN A 7 -6.12 4.99 5.08
C GLN A 7 -6.72 4.12 3.98
N PRO A 8 -6.55 2.80 4.07
CA PRO A 8 -7.07 1.90 3.08
C PRO A 8 -8.58 1.98 3.02
N SER A 9 -9.14 1.80 1.82
CA SER A 9 -10.61 1.76 1.63
C SER A 9 -11.23 0.55 2.31
N GLU A 10 -10.47 -0.56 2.41
CA GLU A 10 -10.90 -1.79 3.07
C GLU A 10 -9.72 -2.42 3.83
N VAL A 11 -10.03 -3.10 4.93
CA VAL A 11 -9.09 -3.88 5.73
C VAL A 11 -9.57 -5.31 5.81
N LEU A 12 -8.74 -6.26 5.36
CA LEU A 12 -9.04 -7.68 5.41
C LEU A 12 -8.62 -8.27 6.76
N ILE A 13 -9.53 -8.95 7.43
CA ILE A 13 -9.33 -9.44 8.80
C ILE A 13 -9.80 -10.88 8.91
N PRO A 14 -9.05 -11.78 9.60
CA PRO A 14 -9.53 -13.10 9.94
C PRO A 14 -10.81 -13.02 10.78
N LYS A 15 -11.79 -13.89 10.55
CA LYS A 15 -13.06 -13.88 11.30
C LYS A 15 -12.84 -13.99 12.82
N GLN A 16 -11.90 -14.81 13.25
CA GLN A 16 -11.55 -14.97 14.67
C GLN A 16 -10.99 -13.70 15.31
N SER A 17 -10.31 -12.83 14.54
CA SER A 17 -9.65 -11.62 15.06
C SER A 17 -10.54 -10.37 15.03
N LYS A 18 -11.85 -10.53 14.74
CA LYS A 18 -12.80 -9.41 14.66
C LYS A 18 -12.86 -8.58 15.94
N GLY A 19 -12.91 -9.26 17.10
CA GLY A 19 -12.97 -8.61 18.42
C GLY A 19 -11.72 -7.80 18.72
N ASP A 20 -10.56 -8.44 18.58
CA ASP A 20 -9.26 -7.86 18.88
C ASP A 20 -8.93 -6.66 17.98
N PHE A 21 -9.31 -6.75 16.70
CA PHE A 21 -9.13 -5.65 15.75
C PHE A 21 -9.97 -4.43 16.15
N ARG A 22 -11.24 -4.66 16.49
CA ARG A 22 -12.15 -3.60 16.91
C ARG A 22 -11.69 -2.92 18.21
N GLU A 23 -11.23 -3.71 19.17
CA GLU A 23 -10.67 -3.19 20.42
C GLU A 23 -9.42 -2.34 20.20
N SER A 24 -8.54 -2.78 19.29
CA SER A 24 -7.25 -2.12 19.03
C SER A 24 -7.34 -0.90 18.11
N PHE A 25 -8.26 -0.90 17.14
CA PHE A 25 -8.31 0.08 16.04
C PHE A 25 -9.63 0.85 15.96
N GLY A 26 -10.66 0.45 16.72
CA GLY A 26 -11.98 1.04 16.66
C GLY A 26 -12.83 0.56 15.47
N ASP A 27 -13.93 1.26 15.21
CA ASP A 27 -14.90 0.94 14.14
C ASP A 27 -14.74 1.82 12.90
N ASP A 28 -13.71 2.67 12.84
CA ASP A 28 -13.54 3.67 11.78
C ASP A 28 -13.09 3.06 10.43
N TYR A 29 -12.73 1.76 10.41
CA TYR A 29 -12.23 1.09 9.22
C TYR A 29 -13.32 0.21 8.59
N HIS A 30 -13.48 0.35 7.28
CA HIS A 30 -14.31 -0.59 6.52
C HIS A 30 -13.62 -1.96 6.49
N SER A 31 -14.13 -2.90 7.31
CA SER A 31 -13.51 -4.20 7.53
C SER A 31 -14.24 -5.30 6.77
N PHE A 32 -13.49 -6.11 6.03
CA PHE A 32 -13.98 -7.31 5.37
C PHE A 32 -13.41 -8.57 6.05
N TYR A 33 -14.29 -9.51 6.42
CA TYR A 33 -13.90 -10.68 7.21
C TYR A 33 -13.75 -11.89 6.31
N LEU A 34 -12.55 -12.45 6.28
CA LEU A 34 -12.22 -13.67 5.55
C LEU A 34 -12.14 -14.87 6.49
N GLU A 35 -12.29 -16.07 5.94
CA GLU A 35 -12.14 -17.31 6.68
C GLU A 35 -10.71 -17.48 7.19
N ASP A 36 -10.54 -18.03 8.39
CA ASP A 36 -9.27 -18.10 9.09
C ASP A 36 -8.20 -18.96 8.37
N TRP A 37 -8.65 -19.96 7.59
CA TRP A 37 -7.74 -20.81 6.81
C TRP A 37 -6.97 -20.05 5.71
N ILE A 38 -7.51 -18.93 5.23
CA ILE A 38 -6.86 -18.07 4.22
C ILE A 38 -5.60 -17.41 4.78
N TYR A 39 -5.55 -17.23 6.10
CA TYR A 39 -4.42 -16.65 6.81
C TYR A 39 -3.40 -17.69 7.32
N LYS A 40 -3.45 -18.93 6.79
CA LYS A 40 -2.41 -19.92 7.05
C LYS A 40 -1.21 -19.68 6.14
N GLU A 41 0.00 -19.81 6.70
CA GLU A 41 1.26 -19.55 6.00
C GLU A 41 1.40 -20.45 4.76
N ASP A 42 1.16 -21.74 4.89
CA ASP A 42 1.24 -22.69 3.77
C ASP A 42 0.32 -22.31 2.61
N TYR A 43 -0.94 -21.95 2.91
CA TYR A 43 -1.90 -21.52 1.91
C TYR A 43 -1.48 -20.21 1.23
N ALA A 44 -1.03 -19.24 2.02
CA ALA A 44 -0.57 -17.96 1.52
C ALA A 44 0.67 -18.11 0.62
N PHE A 45 1.63 -18.94 1.04
CA PHE A 45 2.82 -19.26 0.25
C PHE A 45 2.46 -19.92 -1.08
N GLU A 46 1.59 -20.93 -1.07
CA GLU A 46 1.12 -21.59 -2.28
C GLU A 46 0.38 -20.62 -3.20
N THR A 47 -0.49 -19.77 -2.65
CA THR A 47 -1.22 -18.74 -3.42
C THR A 47 -0.27 -17.79 -4.12
N LEU A 48 0.75 -17.29 -3.43
CA LEU A 48 1.74 -16.37 -3.99
C LEU A 48 2.63 -17.03 -5.03
N THR A 49 3.14 -18.22 -4.75
CA THR A 49 4.03 -18.97 -5.67
C THR A 49 3.30 -19.36 -6.95
N ASN A 50 2.05 -19.78 -6.86
CA ASN A 50 1.20 -20.08 -8.01
C ASN A 50 0.91 -18.83 -8.84
N HIS A 51 0.59 -17.71 -8.19
CA HIS A 51 0.31 -16.45 -8.88
C HIS A 51 1.51 -15.90 -9.63
N PHE A 52 2.68 -15.88 -8.99
CA PHE A 52 3.94 -15.38 -9.60
C PHE A 52 4.68 -16.44 -10.43
N GLN A 53 4.15 -17.66 -10.56
CA GLN A 53 4.73 -18.78 -11.29
C GLN A 53 6.18 -19.05 -10.87
N THR A 54 6.44 -19.14 -9.58
CA THR A 54 7.75 -19.34 -8.97
C THR A 54 7.70 -20.45 -7.92
N ASN A 55 8.85 -21.06 -7.64
CA ASN A 55 8.99 -22.08 -6.60
C ASN A 55 9.47 -21.47 -5.25
N SER A 56 9.83 -20.19 -5.21
CA SER A 56 10.39 -19.54 -4.03
C SER A 56 10.11 -18.03 -4.05
N LEU A 57 9.93 -17.45 -2.89
CA LEU A 57 9.72 -16.02 -2.72
C LEU A 57 11.03 -15.24 -2.47
N LYS A 58 12.20 -15.91 -2.53
CA LYS A 58 13.54 -15.30 -2.37
C LYS A 58 13.79 -14.16 -3.36
N GLY A 59 13.42 -14.36 -4.63
CA GLY A 59 13.60 -13.36 -5.67
C GLY A 59 12.88 -12.04 -5.39
N PHE A 60 11.83 -12.06 -4.56
CA PHE A 60 11.09 -10.88 -4.14
C PHE A 60 11.62 -10.27 -2.82
N GLY A 61 12.56 -10.93 -2.14
CA GLY A 61 13.13 -10.46 -0.87
C GLY A 61 12.16 -10.48 0.31
N ILE A 62 11.17 -11.37 0.30
CA ILE A 62 10.11 -11.47 1.32
C ILE A 62 10.05 -12.84 2.03
N GLU A 63 10.93 -13.78 1.71
CA GLU A 63 10.87 -15.16 2.19
C GLU A 63 10.88 -15.27 3.73
N GLU A 64 11.56 -14.35 4.42
CA GLU A 64 11.63 -14.32 5.88
C GLU A 64 10.48 -13.52 6.54
N LEU A 65 9.54 -13.01 5.76
CA LEU A 65 8.45 -12.16 6.24
C LEU A 65 7.13 -12.95 6.33
N ALA A 66 7.03 -13.89 7.27
CA ALA A 66 5.87 -14.76 7.44
C ALA A 66 4.54 -13.97 7.46
N ASP A 67 4.42 -12.93 8.30
CA ASP A 67 3.23 -12.08 8.37
C ASP A 67 2.95 -11.35 7.05
N GLY A 68 4.02 -10.92 6.35
CA GLY A 68 3.91 -10.28 5.04
C GLY A 68 3.42 -11.25 3.96
N ILE A 69 3.88 -12.50 3.97
CA ILE A 69 3.42 -13.58 3.10
C ILE A 69 1.94 -13.86 3.34
N ILE A 70 1.54 -14.06 4.61
CA ILE A 70 0.16 -14.32 5.00
C ILE A 70 -0.76 -13.18 4.55
N ALA A 71 -0.43 -11.95 4.85
CA ALA A 71 -1.22 -10.78 4.47
C ALA A 71 -1.33 -10.64 2.95
N SER A 72 -0.25 -10.86 2.21
CA SER A 72 -0.24 -10.76 0.75
C SER A 72 -1.03 -11.89 0.09
N GLY A 73 -0.96 -13.10 0.60
CA GLY A 73 -1.77 -14.22 0.15
C GLY A 73 -3.26 -13.96 0.34
N ALA A 74 -3.65 -13.43 1.51
CA ALA A 74 -5.04 -13.05 1.78
C ALA A 74 -5.55 -11.94 0.84
N ILE A 75 -4.70 -10.96 0.50
CA ILE A 75 -5.03 -9.92 -0.48
C ILE A 75 -5.22 -10.52 -1.87
N LEU A 76 -4.33 -11.40 -2.33
CA LEU A 76 -4.48 -12.05 -3.64
C LEU A 76 -5.73 -12.91 -3.71
N TYR A 77 -6.03 -13.68 -2.65
CA TYR A 77 -7.27 -14.44 -2.56
C TYR A 77 -8.50 -13.53 -2.70
N TYR A 78 -8.57 -12.47 -1.92
CA TYR A 78 -9.67 -11.51 -1.96
C TYR A 78 -9.84 -10.86 -3.34
N LEU A 79 -8.74 -10.48 -3.97
CA LEU A 79 -8.75 -9.90 -5.30
C LEU A 79 -9.18 -10.92 -6.37
N SER A 80 -8.80 -12.19 -6.25
CA SER A 80 -9.22 -13.24 -7.19
C SER A 80 -10.73 -13.45 -7.13
N GLU A 81 -11.32 -13.47 -5.93
CA GLU A 81 -12.76 -13.61 -5.75
C GLU A 81 -13.53 -12.38 -6.27
N THR A 82 -13.07 -11.18 -5.96
CA THR A 82 -13.77 -9.93 -6.31
C THR A 82 -13.55 -9.49 -7.76
N GLN A 83 -12.40 -9.79 -8.36
CA GLN A 83 -12.03 -9.42 -9.73
C GLN A 83 -12.16 -10.57 -10.73
N HIS A 84 -12.82 -11.67 -10.35
CA HIS A 84 -13.00 -12.85 -11.21
C HIS A 84 -11.69 -13.30 -11.88
N ASN A 85 -10.63 -13.46 -11.10
CA ASN A 85 -9.28 -13.85 -11.54
C ASN A 85 -8.58 -12.90 -12.53
N LYS A 86 -9.06 -11.67 -12.72
CA LYS A 86 -8.40 -10.67 -13.56
C LYS A 86 -7.26 -9.93 -12.82
N ILE A 87 -6.41 -10.67 -12.12
CA ILE A 87 -5.30 -10.13 -11.31
C ILE A 87 -3.92 -10.36 -11.93
N GLN A 88 -3.85 -10.83 -13.17
CA GLN A 88 -2.59 -11.14 -13.89
C GLN A 88 -1.66 -9.94 -14.06
N HIS A 89 -2.20 -8.71 -13.97
CA HIS A 89 -1.42 -7.48 -14.03
C HIS A 89 -0.60 -7.22 -12.76
N ILE A 90 -0.88 -7.95 -11.67
CA ILE A 90 -0.08 -7.89 -10.44
C ILE A 90 1.11 -8.83 -10.63
N THR A 91 2.23 -8.28 -11.08
CA THR A 91 3.42 -9.04 -11.46
C THR A 91 4.54 -8.99 -10.44
N ASN A 92 4.40 -8.21 -9.38
CA ASN A 92 5.48 -8.02 -8.41
C ASN A 92 4.94 -7.80 -6.99
N ILE A 93 5.72 -8.24 -6.02
CA ILE A 93 5.56 -7.97 -4.59
C ILE A 93 6.90 -7.49 -4.04
N SER A 94 6.89 -6.49 -3.17
CA SER A 94 8.12 -5.97 -2.59
C SER A 94 7.90 -5.48 -1.17
N ARG A 95 8.94 -5.64 -0.34
CA ARG A 95 8.96 -5.08 1.01
C ARG A 95 9.11 -3.56 0.95
N ILE A 96 8.37 -2.84 1.80
CA ILE A 96 8.61 -1.43 2.08
C ILE A 96 9.73 -1.37 3.15
N ALA A 97 10.96 -1.10 2.71
CA ALA A 97 12.10 -0.98 3.60
C ALA A 97 11.99 0.32 4.41
N GLU A 98 11.95 0.22 5.74
CA GLU A 98 11.76 1.38 6.63
C GLU A 98 12.90 2.41 6.53
N ASP A 99 14.11 1.96 6.30
CA ASP A 99 15.30 2.78 6.16
C ASP A 99 15.34 3.61 4.86
N ALA A 100 14.60 3.20 3.85
CA ALA A 100 14.51 3.89 2.55
C ALA A 100 13.65 5.17 2.58
N TYR A 101 12.80 5.33 3.59
CA TYR A 101 11.79 6.39 3.64
C TYR A 101 11.86 7.22 4.91
N VAL A 102 11.39 8.47 4.83
CA VAL A 102 11.12 9.31 6.00
C VAL A 102 9.78 8.88 6.59
N TRP A 103 9.83 8.28 7.76
CA TRP A 103 8.63 7.89 8.50
C TRP A 103 8.07 9.07 9.26
N MET A 104 6.80 9.35 9.03
CA MET A 104 6.06 10.39 9.74
C MET A 104 4.96 9.73 10.57
N ASP A 105 4.75 10.23 11.78
CA ASP A 105 3.63 9.82 12.60
C ASP A 105 2.33 10.55 12.19
N ARG A 106 1.21 10.15 12.77
CA ARG A 106 -0.10 10.73 12.48
C ARG A 106 -0.16 12.23 12.83
N PHE A 107 0.51 12.63 13.90
CA PHE A 107 0.52 14.03 14.34
C PHE A 107 1.30 14.90 13.36
N THR A 108 2.46 14.44 12.92
CA THR A 108 3.26 15.11 11.90
C THR A 108 2.49 15.29 10.60
N ILE A 109 1.85 14.23 10.10
CA ILE A 109 1.05 14.26 8.87
C ILE A 109 -0.08 15.28 8.96
N ARG A 110 -0.78 15.33 10.10
CA ARG A 110 -1.87 16.28 10.33
C ARG A 110 -1.38 17.71 10.51
N ASN A 111 -0.31 17.90 11.28
CA ASN A 111 0.25 19.23 11.51
C ASN A 111 0.82 19.87 10.25
N LEU A 112 1.37 19.05 9.35
CA LEU A 112 1.82 19.47 8.04
C LEU A 112 0.67 19.56 7.01
N GLU A 113 -0.53 19.17 7.40
CA GLU A 113 -1.73 19.13 6.53
C GLU A 113 -1.45 18.48 5.18
N LEU A 114 -0.73 17.35 5.18
CA LEU A 114 -0.31 16.69 3.93
C LEU A 114 -1.50 16.17 3.13
N TYR A 115 -2.42 15.45 3.78
CA TYR A 115 -3.65 14.92 3.18
C TYR A 115 -4.79 14.78 4.20
N HIS A 116 -4.61 15.31 5.43
CA HIS A 116 -5.63 15.46 6.48
C HIS A 116 -5.35 16.68 7.31
N SER A 117 -6.41 17.38 7.69
CA SER A 117 -6.39 18.49 8.64
C SER A 117 -7.39 18.24 9.78
N TYR A 118 -7.19 18.91 10.91
CA TYR A 118 -8.20 19.00 11.98
C TYR A 118 -9.36 19.93 11.59
N ASN A 119 -9.12 20.87 10.69
CA ASN A 119 -10.16 21.74 10.17
C ASN A 119 -10.81 21.10 8.94
N PRO A 120 -12.10 20.77 8.97
CA PRO A 120 -12.79 20.15 7.84
C PRO A 120 -12.85 21.03 6.57
N ASN A 121 -12.62 22.33 6.71
CA ASN A 121 -12.58 23.27 5.58
C ASN A 121 -11.16 23.62 5.13
N ALA A 122 -10.13 22.99 5.69
CA ALA A 122 -8.76 23.24 5.29
C ALA A 122 -8.46 22.60 3.93
N VAL A 123 -7.63 23.27 3.16
CA VAL A 123 -7.06 22.74 1.90
C VAL A 123 -5.72 22.11 2.22
N THR A 124 -5.59 20.82 1.99
CA THR A 124 -4.36 20.07 2.27
C THR A 124 -3.33 20.24 1.17
N LEU A 125 -2.06 19.88 1.46
CA LEU A 125 -1.03 19.88 0.43
C LEU A 125 -1.44 19.01 -0.77
N LEU A 126 -2.00 17.81 -0.52
CA LEU A 126 -2.46 16.92 -1.59
C LEU A 126 -3.52 17.60 -2.46
N ASP A 127 -4.50 18.28 -1.88
CA ASP A 127 -5.55 18.98 -2.64
C ASP A 127 -5.00 20.05 -3.58
N VAL A 128 -3.90 20.70 -3.17
CA VAL A 128 -3.24 21.74 -3.99
C VAL A 128 -2.44 21.15 -5.15
N ILE A 129 -1.65 20.10 -4.87
CA ILE A 129 -0.68 19.56 -5.84
C ILE A 129 -1.23 18.44 -6.71
N ASP A 130 -2.36 17.78 -6.31
CA ASP A 130 -2.94 16.71 -7.12
C ASP A 130 -3.62 17.29 -8.38
N LYS A 131 -2.89 17.22 -9.47
CA LYS A 131 -3.37 17.53 -10.82
C LYS A 131 -3.35 16.29 -11.71
N THR A 132 -3.33 15.11 -11.11
CA THR A 132 -3.27 13.84 -11.83
C THR A 132 -4.57 13.59 -12.60
N LEU A 133 -4.45 13.07 -13.81
CA LEU A 133 -5.60 12.75 -14.67
C LEU A 133 -6.07 11.30 -14.47
N SER A 134 -5.22 10.43 -13.95
CA SER A 134 -5.54 9.02 -13.78
C SER A 134 -5.61 8.62 -12.30
N PRO A 135 -6.50 7.69 -11.93
CA PRO A 135 -6.52 7.15 -10.55
C PRO A 135 -5.20 6.51 -10.13
N MET A 136 -4.44 5.99 -11.08
CA MET A 136 -3.12 5.41 -10.84
C MET A 136 -2.10 6.49 -10.45
N GLY A 137 -2.12 7.62 -11.16
CA GLY A 137 -1.28 8.78 -10.83
C GLY A 137 -1.59 9.35 -9.45
N GLY A 138 -2.87 9.54 -9.11
CA GLY A 138 -3.29 10.03 -7.80
C GLY A 138 -2.84 9.10 -6.66
N ARG A 139 -2.96 7.77 -6.84
CA ARG A 139 -2.45 6.80 -5.85
C ARG A 139 -0.93 6.87 -5.71
N LEU A 140 -0.19 7.05 -6.81
CA LEU A 140 1.26 7.18 -6.77
C LEU A 140 1.69 8.46 -6.04
N LEU A 141 1.05 9.60 -6.34
CA LEU A 141 1.30 10.87 -5.68
C LEU A 141 1.05 10.78 -4.17
N LYS A 142 -0.11 10.22 -3.77
CA LYS A 142 -0.43 9.99 -2.35
C LYS A 142 0.62 9.10 -1.67
N ARG A 143 1.08 8.03 -2.33
CA ARG A 143 2.15 7.16 -1.82
C ARG A 143 3.47 7.91 -1.66
N TRP A 144 3.84 8.78 -2.58
CA TRP A 144 5.07 9.57 -2.48
C TRP A 144 5.04 10.55 -1.32
N LEU A 145 3.89 11.16 -1.05
CA LEU A 145 3.70 12.03 0.12
C LEU A 145 3.71 11.25 1.43
N ALA A 146 3.10 10.05 1.45
CA ALA A 146 3.06 9.21 2.65
C ALA A 146 4.43 8.60 2.99
N LEU A 147 5.27 8.34 1.98
CA LEU A 147 6.57 7.69 2.09
C LEU A 147 7.64 8.48 1.30
N PRO A 148 8.08 9.65 1.80
CA PRO A 148 9.12 10.42 1.15
C PRO A 148 10.46 9.66 1.18
N LEU A 149 11.20 9.68 0.07
CA LEU A 149 12.51 9.06 -0.02
C LEU A 149 13.54 9.83 0.82
N LYS A 150 14.51 9.09 1.41
CA LYS A 150 15.69 9.66 2.06
C LYS A 150 16.88 9.78 1.11
N ASP A 151 16.99 8.88 0.14
CA ASP A 151 18.13 8.79 -0.77
C ASP A 151 18.06 9.90 -1.84
N ALA A 152 19.04 10.80 -1.80
CA ALA A 152 19.14 11.92 -2.73
C ALA A 152 19.29 11.48 -4.20
N ASN A 153 19.95 10.34 -4.47
CA ASN A 153 20.11 9.84 -5.83
C ASN A 153 18.79 9.34 -6.40
N LYS A 154 18.03 8.61 -5.58
CA LYS A 154 16.67 8.16 -5.97
C LYS A 154 15.71 9.33 -6.17
N ILE A 155 15.85 10.41 -5.39
CA ILE A 155 15.07 11.64 -5.57
C ILE A 155 15.45 12.30 -6.89
N ARG A 156 16.75 12.45 -7.18
CA ARG A 156 17.23 13.00 -8.45
C ARG A 156 16.73 12.21 -9.66
N SER A 157 16.82 10.88 -9.61
CA SER A 157 16.28 10.03 -10.70
C SER A 157 14.79 10.25 -10.95
N ARG A 158 13.99 10.48 -9.89
CA ARG A 158 12.57 10.86 -10.08
C ARG A 158 12.43 12.22 -10.75
N HIS A 159 13.25 13.20 -10.35
CA HIS A 159 13.23 14.53 -10.97
C HIS A 159 13.65 14.47 -12.44
N GLU A 160 14.64 13.67 -12.80
CA GLU A 160 15.09 13.46 -14.19
C GLU A 160 13.94 12.93 -15.06
N VAL A 161 13.19 11.92 -14.58
CA VAL A 161 12.02 11.40 -15.30
C VAL A 161 10.95 12.48 -15.48
N VAL A 162 10.64 13.25 -14.43
CA VAL A 162 9.65 14.33 -14.51
C VAL A 162 10.12 15.42 -15.49
N THR A 163 11.39 15.80 -15.46
CA THR A 163 11.97 16.76 -16.39
C THR A 163 11.88 16.28 -17.83
N TYR A 164 12.27 15.02 -18.08
CA TYR A 164 12.16 14.40 -19.40
C TYR A 164 10.72 14.44 -19.95
N LEU A 165 9.73 14.03 -19.13
CA LEU A 165 8.33 14.07 -19.54
C LEU A 165 7.79 15.48 -19.77
N LYS A 166 8.29 16.48 -19.00
CA LYS A 166 7.92 17.88 -19.19
C LYS A 166 8.47 18.47 -20.49
N GLU A 167 9.69 18.07 -20.88
CA GLU A 167 10.35 18.52 -22.10
C GLU A 167 9.83 17.80 -23.35
N ASN A 168 9.27 16.61 -23.22
CA ASN A 168 8.79 15.77 -24.32
C ASN A 168 7.27 15.54 -24.17
N GLN A 169 6.47 16.60 -24.26
CA GLN A 169 5.01 16.56 -24.05
C GLN A 169 4.22 15.88 -25.19
N GLU A 170 4.89 15.42 -26.24
CA GLU A 170 4.26 14.75 -27.40
C GLU A 170 4.26 13.20 -27.28
N ILE A 171 4.57 12.67 -26.07
CA ILE A 171 4.60 11.22 -25.81
C ILE A 171 3.25 10.75 -25.24
#